data_aca81825583e4f385a12c0a357664a15
#
_entry.id   aca81825583e4f385a12c0a357664a15
#
_cell.length_a   1.000
_cell.length_b   1.000
_cell.length_c   1.000
_cell.angle_alpha   90.00
_cell.angle_beta   90.00
_cell.angle_gamma   90.00
#
_symmetry.space_group_name_H-M   'P 1'
#
loop_
_entity.id
_entity.type
_entity.pdbx_description
1 polymer ?
#
loop_
_entity_poly.entity_id
_entity_poly.type
_entity_poly.pdbx_seq_one_letter_code
_entity_poly.pdbx_strand_id
1 'polypeptide(L)'
;TKVQNEEDLKEINRKIVALGERFNKPVVGTCDVHFMNPEDEVYRRIIMAGKGFGDADNQPPLYLRTTDEMLEEFEYLGSAKAREIVIENPVKIAEMVEKITPVRPDKCPPVIPDSDKMLRDICYNKAHSMYGENLPEIVTERLERELNSIISNGFAVMYIIAQKLVWKSVEDGYLVGSRG
;
A
#
# COMPACT_ATOMS: atom_id res chain seq x y z
N THR A 1 21.85 4.60 10.81
CA THR A 1 22.29 5.84 11.50
C THR A 1 21.03 6.63 11.82
N LYS A 2 20.78 6.97 13.09
CA LYS A 2 19.65 7.84 13.46
C LYS A 2 20.01 9.26 13.04
N VAL A 3 19.20 9.88 12.18
CA VAL A 3 19.23 11.31 11.91
C VAL A 3 18.83 12.03 13.20
N GLN A 4 19.66 12.90 13.72
CA GLN A 4 19.42 13.62 14.97
C GLN A 4 19.12 15.11 14.74
N ASN A 5 19.56 15.64 13.61
CA ASN A 5 19.39 17.04 13.24
C ASN A 5 19.42 17.19 11.70
N GLU A 6 19.16 18.42 11.25
CA GLU A 6 19.12 18.76 9.84
C GLU A 6 20.48 18.57 9.13
N GLU A 7 21.61 18.83 9.81
CA GLU A 7 22.93 18.66 9.20
C GLU A 7 23.26 17.18 8.95
N ASP A 8 22.84 16.27 9.85
CA ASP A 8 22.95 14.82 9.61
C ASP A 8 22.21 14.42 8.34
N LEU A 9 21.01 14.98 8.10
CA LEU A 9 20.22 14.73 6.91
C LEU A 9 20.92 15.26 5.65
N LYS A 10 21.42 16.49 5.70
CA LYS A 10 22.19 17.08 4.59
C LYS A 10 23.43 16.26 4.25
N GLU A 11 24.14 15.75 5.26
CA GLU A 11 25.30 14.90 5.05
C GLU A 11 24.94 13.56 4.41
N ILE A 12 23.82 12.93 4.80
CA ILE A 12 23.30 11.73 4.16
C ILE A 12 22.96 12.01 2.69
N ASN A 13 22.31 13.11 2.41
CA ASN A 13 21.96 13.50 1.04
C ASN A 13 23.21 13.77 0.18
N ARG A 14 24.25 14.43 0.73
CA ARG A 14 25.55 14.58 0.03
C ARG A 14 26.15 13.22 -0.33
N LYS A 15 26.11 12.25 0.58
CA LYS A 15 26.55 10.87 0.30
C LYS A 15 25.75 10.18 -0.77
N ILE A 16 24.43 10.37 -0.79
CA ILE A 16 23.56 9.83 -1.83
C ILE A 16 23.90 10.42 -3.20
N VAL A 17 24.10 11.74 -3.29
CA VAL A 17 24.52 12.41 -4.52
C VAL A 17 25.86 11.87 -5.01
N ALA A 18 26.87 11.81 -4.13
CA ALA A 18 28.18 11.26 -4.47
C ALA A 18 28.11 9.78 -4.92
N LEU A 19 27.23 9.01 -4.31
CA LEU A 19 27.01 7.62 -4.70
C LEU A 19 26.38 7.53 -6.11
N GLY A 20 25.39 8.37 -6.41
CA GLY A 20 24.81 8.48 -7.74
C GLY A 20 25.84 8.81 -8.80
N GLU A 21 26.70 9.80 -8.55
CA GLU A 21 27.81 10.17 -9.43
C GLU A 21 28.79 9.00 -9.64
N ARG A 22 29.20 8.34 -8.56
CA ARG A 22 30.10 7.17 -8.62
C ARG A 22 29.56 6.04 -9.47
N PHE A 23 28.26 5.79 -9.43
CA PHE A 23 27.62 4.69 -10.18
C PHE A 23 26.95 5.14 -11.47
N ASN A 24 27.12 6.40 -11.85
CA ASN A 24 26.48 7.02 -13.02
C ASN A 24 24.96 6.78 -13.04
N LYS A 25 24.30 7.05 -11.90
CA LYS A 25 22.85 6.95 -11.74
C LYS A 25 22.25 8.31 -11.43
N PRO A 26 21.13 8.68 -12.06
CA PRO A 26 20.45 9.92 -11.74
C PRO A 26 19.96 9.90 -10.28
N VAL A 27 20.20 10.99 -9.58
CA VAL A 27 19.65 11.24 -8.25
C VAL A 27 18.55 12.27 -8.39
N VAL A 28 17.45 12.10 -7.67
CA VAL A 28 16.32 13.03 -7.66
C VAL A 28 16.05 13.50 -6.23
N GLY A 29 15.72 14.79 -6.09
CA GLY A 29 15.18 15.36 -4.87
C GLY A 29 13.68 15.14 -4.84
N THR A 30 13.17 14.47 -3.79
CA THR A 30 11.75 14.22 -3.63
C THR A 30 11.23 14.82 -2.32
N CYS A 31 9.93 15.09 -2.29
CA CYS A 31 9.21 15.59 -1.14
C CYS A 31 8.19 14.51 -0.74
N ASP A 32 8.33 13.91 0.41
CA ASP A 32 7.44 12.85 0.93
C ASP A 32 6.09 13.45 1.37
N VAL A 33 5.30 13.93 0.41
CA VAL A 33 4.08 14.69 0.64
C VAL A 33 2.99 13.84 1.30
N HIS A 34 2.51 14.30 2.45
CA HIS A 34 1.40 13.71 3.19
C HIS A 34 0.23 14.67 3.41
N PHE A 35 0.45 15.97 3.24
CA PHE A 35 -0.58 17.00 3.34
C PHE A 35 -0.26 18.18 2.42
N MET A 36 -1.24 19.06 2.19
CA MET A 36 -1.14 20.10 1.18
C MET A 36 -0.36 21.31 1.70
N ASN A 37 -0.79 21.89 2.79
CA ASN A 37 -0.23 23.13 3.34
C ASN A 37 0.49 22.85 4.67
N PRO A 38 1.47 23.67 5.07
CA PRO A 38 2.20 23.49 6.34
C PRO A 38 1.29 23.36 7.56
N GLU A 39 0.19 24.14 7.62
CA GLU A 39 -0.79 24.13 8.70
C GLU A 39 -1.62 22.84 8.78
N ASP A 40 -1.69 22.05 7.72
CA ASP A 40 -2.43 20.78 7.70
C ASP A 40 -1.72 19.65 8.49
N GLU A 41 -0.50 19.89 8.94
CA GLU A 41 0.25 18.98 9.82
C GLU A 41 -0.57 18.53 11.02
N VAL A 42 -1.37 19.42 11.60
CA VAL A 42 -2.20 19.13 12.77
C VAL A 42 -3.17 17.96 12.53
N TYR A 43 -3.73 17.83 11.34
CA TYR A 43 -4.64 16.73 11.00
C TYR A 43 -3.94 15.39 10.98
N ARG A 44 -2.74 15.35 10.38
CA ARG A 44 -1.90 14.13 10.38
C ARG A 44 -1.53 13.75 11.81
N ARG A 45 -1.12 14.69 12.65
CA ARG A 45 -0.78 14.47 14.05
C ARG A 45 -1.93 13.88 14.85
N ILE A 46 -3.16 14.41 14.68
CA ILE A 46 -4.36 13.87 15.32
C ILE A 46 -4.62 12.44 14.91
N ILE A 47 -4.52 12.12 13.61
CA ILE A 47 -4.76 10.77 13.08
C ILE A 47 -3.70 9.80 13.61
N MET A 48 -2.44 10.19 13.65
CA MET A 48 -1.35 9.35 14.13
C MET A 48 -1.47 9.10 15.63
N ALA A 49 -1.77 10.13 16.41
CA ALA A 49 -2.02 9.99 17.84
C ALA A 49 -3.20 9.06 18.13
N GLY A 50 -4.29 9.19 17.39
CA GLY A 50 -5.45 8.31 17.48
C GLY A 50 -5.17 6.85 17.12
N LYS A 51 -4.13 6.60 16.34
CA LYS A 51 -3.62 5.24 16.01
C LYS A 51 -2.55 4.72 16.97
N GLY A 52 -2.18 5.50 18.00
CA GLY A 52 -1.22 5.12 19.02
C GLY A 52 0.25 5.25 18.62
N PHE A 53 0.58 6.06 17.61
CA PHE A 53 1.97 6.36 17.26
C PHE A 53 2.59 7.27 18.32
N GLY A 54 3.69 6.82 18.96
CA GLY A 54 4.34 7.56 20.05
C GLY A 54 5.11 8.81 19.61
N ASP A 55 5.37 8.96 18.32
CA ASP A 55 6.07 10.08 17.69
C ASP A 55 5.11 11.04 16.97
N ALA A 56 3.80 10.95 17.23
CA ALA A 56 2.78 11.75 16.58
C ALA A 56 3.03 13.27 16.69
N ASP A 57 3.58 13.72 17.82
CA ASP A 57 3.87 15.13 18.08
C ASP A 57 5.17 15.62 17.42
N ASN A 58 5.96 14.72 16.82
CA ASN A 58 7.21 15.07 16.13
C ASN A 58 7.07 14.82 14.62
N GLN A 59 6.27 15.67 13.96
CA GLN A 59 6.02 15.57 12.53
C GLN A 59 7.11 16.26 11.72
N PRO A 60 7.70 15.59 10.71
CA PRO A 60 8.52 16.26 9.71
C PRO A 60 7.66 17.15 8.79
N PRO A 61 8.27 18.13 8.08
CA PRO A 61 7.54 19.05 7.21
C PRO A 61 7.15 18.38 5.88
N LEU A 62 6.11 17.54 5.92
CA LEU A 62 5.64 16.69 4.80
C LEU A 62 4.57 17.36 3.93
N TYR A 63 4.60 18.68 3.81
CA TYR A 63 3.69 19.42 2.94
C TYR A 63 4.16 19.43 1.48
N LEU A 64 3.23 19.74 0.56
CA LEU A 64 3.54 19.88 -0.86
C LEU A 64 4.37 21.16 -1.08
N ARG A 65 5.59 20.98 -1.59
CA ARG A 65 6.47 22.08 -1.95
C ARG A 65 6.38 22.40 -3.44
N THR A 66 6.44 23.68 -3.76
CA THR A 66 6.65 24.16 -5.12
C THR A 66 8.07 23.87 -5.60
N THR A 67 8.32 24.06 -6.89
CA THR A 67 9.68 23.89 -7.46
C THR A 67 10.69 24.83 -6.81
N ASP A 68 10.30 26.09 -6.55
CA ASP A 68 11.18 27.08 -5.94
C ASP A 68 11.53 26.70 -4.50
N GLU A 69 10.54 26.29 -3.70
CA GLU A 69 10.76 25.77 -2.36
C GLU A 69 11.64 24.53 -2.34
N MET A 70 11.50 23.62 -3.31
CA MET A 70 12.39 22.46 -3.45
C MET A 70 13.81 22.87 -3.80
N LEU A 71 14.00 23.85 -4.67
CA LEU A 71 15.33 24.37 -4.99
C LEU A 71 16.01 24.98 -3.76
N GLU A 72 15.27 25.73 -2.93
CA GLU A 72 15.74 26.31 -1.69
C GLU A 72 16.16 25.23 -0.67
N GLU A 73 15.36 24.18 -0.50
CA GLU A 73 15.65 23.03 0.37
C GLU A 73 16.96 22.31 0.01
N PHE A 74 17.35 22.30 -1.26
CA PHE A 74 18.57 21.65 -1.74
C PHE A 74 19.71 22.63 -2.07
N GLU A 75 19.58 23.92 -1.77
CA GLU A 75 20.59 24.94 -2.06
C GLU A 75 21.97 24.63 -1.43
N TYR A 76 22.00 23.92 -0.30
CA TYR A 76 23.23 23.47 0.36
C TYR A 76 24.11 22.53 -0.50
N LEU A 77 23.61 22.01 -1.61
CA LEU A 77 24.38 21.25 -2.60
C LEU A 77 24.97 22.15 -3.70
N GLY A 78 24.65 23.43 -3.67
CA GLY A 78 24.94 24.40 -4.74
C GLY A 78 23.83 24.44 -5.79
N SER A 79 23.57 25.62 -6.34
CA SER A 79 22.44 25.89 -7.26
C SER A 79 22.39 24.99 -8.50
N ALA A 80 23.55 24.65 -9.08
CA ALA A 80 23.64 23.76 -10.25
C ALA A 80 23.21 22.33 -9.87
N LYS A 81 23.67 21.80 -8.73
CA LYS A 81 23.29 20.45 -8.28
C LYS A 81 21.84 20.41 -7.81
N ALA A 82 21.37 21.43 -7.10
CA ALA A 82 19.96 21.54 -6.73
C ALA A 82 19.05 21.51 -7.97
N ARG A 83 19.36 22.29 -9.00
CA ARG A 83 18.62 22.26 -10.27
C ARG A 83 18.66 20.90 -10.94
N GLU A 84 19.82 20.26 -11.00
CA GLU A 84 19.98 18.92 -11.57
C GLU A 84 19.03 17.90 -10.90
N ILE A 85 19.01 17.83 -9.56
CA ILE A 85 18.27 16.82 -8.82
C ILE A 85 16.77 17.14 -8.67
N VAL A 86 16.39 18.42 -8.68
CA VAL A 86 15.00 18.86 -8.48
C VAL A 86 14.23 18.96 -9.81
N ILE A 87 14.90 19.36 -10.89
CA ILE A 87 14.26 19.63 -12.17
C ILE A 87 14.72 18.66 -13.26
N GLU A 88 16.04 18.64 -13.54
CA GLU A 88 16.53 17.98 -14.74
C GLU A 88 16.44 16.45 -14.66
N ASN A 89 16.87 15.85 -13.55
CA ASN A 89 16.83 14.40 -13.39
C ASN A 89 15.40 13.85 -13.27
N PRO A 90 14.44 14.47 -12.57
CA PRO A 90 13.04 14.06 -12.62
C PRO A 90 12.46 14.08 -14.03
N VAL A 91 12.75 15.11 -14.83
CA VAL A 91 12.31 15.19 -16.24
C VAL A 91 12.94 14.07 -17.06
N LYS A 92 14.26 13.86 -16.95
CA LYS A 92 14.95 12.75 -17.64
C LYS A 92 14.35 11.39 -17.31
N ILE A 93 14.04 11.14 -16.04
CA ILE A 93 13.40 9.87 -15.62
C ILE A 93 12.00 9.75 -16.20
N ALA A 94 11.21 10.83 -16.20
CA ALA A 94 9.88 10.82 -16.80
C ALA A 94 9.94 10.51 -18.32
N GLU A 95 10.93 11.05 -19.02
CA GLU A 95 11.16 10.80 -20.44
C GLU A 95 11.64 9.37 -20.75
N MET A 96 12.25 8.69 -19.78
CA MET A 96 12.64 7.27 -19.90
C MET A 96 11.44 6.31 -19.79
N VAL A 97 10.31 6.78 -19.28
CA VAL A 97 9.13 5.92 -19.06
C VAL A 97 8.38 5.74 -20.38
N GLU A 98 8.25 4.50 -20.79
CA GLU A 98 7.49 4.12 -21.98
C GLU A 98 6.04 3.79 -21.61
N LYS A 99 5.14 3.94 -22.58
CA LYS A 99 3.76 3.49 -22.40
C LYS A 99 3.71 1.98 -22.44
N ILE A 100 3.47 1.38 -21.29
CA ILE A 100 3.34 -0.08 -21.14
C ILE A 100 1.96 -0.46 -20.59
N THR A 101 1.60 -1.71 -20.80
CA THR A 101 0.43 -2.32 -20.16
C THR A 101 0.94 -3.35 -19.14
N PRO A 102 1.20 -2.94 -17.88
CA PRO A 102 1.88 -3.79 -16.89
C PRO A 102 1.03 -4.99 -16.46
N VAL A 103 -0.29 -4.89 -16.59
CA VAL A 103 -1.22 -5.95 -16.25
C VAL A 103 -1.93 -6.40 -17.52
N ARG A 104 -2.03 -7.70 -17.73
CA ARG A 104 -2.78 -8.26 -18.86
C ARG A 104 -4.24 -7.79 -18.80
N PRO A 105 -4.84 -7.42 -19.95
CA PRO A 105 -6.24 -6.96 -19.98
C PRO A 105 -7.21 -8.07 -19.57
N ASP A 106 -6.87 -9.31 -19.89
CA ASP A 106 -7.72 -10.46 -19.59
C ASP A 106 -7.49 -10.96 -18.17
N LYS A 107 -8.58 -11.20 -17.46
CA LYS A 107 -8.56 -11.91 -16.18
C LYS A 107 -8.31 -13.39 -16.44
N CYS A 108 -7.38 -13.97 -15.69
CA CYS A 108 -7.02 -15.39 -15.80
C CYS A 108 -7.23 -16.10 -14.44
N PRO A 109 -8.47 -16.20 -13.96
CA PRO A 109 -8.73 -16.93 -12.72
C PRO A 109 -8.38 -18.41 -12.91
N PRO A 110 -7.83 -19.09 -11.89
CA PRO A 110 -7.66 -20.52 -11.94
C PRO A 110 -9.03 -21.22 -12.00
N VAL A 111 -9.06 -22.45 -12.49
CA VAL A 111 -10.27 -23.28 -12.53
C VAL A 111 -10.15 -24.37 -11.48
N ILE A 112 -11.09 -24.40 -10.56
CA ILE A 112 -11.27 -25.51 -9.61
C ILE A 112 -12.65 -26.12 -9.92
N PRO A 113 -12.72 -27.38 -10.36
CA PRO A 113 -13.99 -28.03 -10.60
C PRO A 113 -14.90 -27.96 -9.38
N ASP A 114 -16.18 -27.76 -9.60
CA ASP A 114 -17.23 -27.72 -8.56
C ASP A 114 -17.04 -26.63 -7.48
N SER A 115 -16.24 -25.58 -7.75
CA SER A 115 -15.96 -24.52 -6.77
C SER A 115 -17.23 -23.84 -6.25
N ASP A 116 -18.24 -23.66 -7.10
CA ASP A 116 -19.54 -23.07 -6.72
C ASP A 116 -20.25 -23.92 -5.67
N LYS A 117 -20.32 -25.23 -5.94
CA LYS A 117 -20.91 -26.20 -5.01
C LYS A 117 -20.09 -26.30 -3.72
N MET A 118 -18.77 -26.40 -3.83
CA MET A 118 -17.88 -26.46 -2.67
C MET A 118 -18.06 -25.25 -1.76
N LEU A 119 -18.16 -24.05 -2.34
CA LEU A 119 -18.35 -22.83 -1.56
C LEU A 119 -19.68 -22.85 -0.80
N ARG A 120 -20.78 -23.25 -1.48
CA ARG A 120 -22.09 -23.41 -0.83
C ARG A 120 -22.02 -24.41 0.31
N ASP A 121 -21.48 -25.60 0.06
CA ASP A 121 -21.39 -26.68 1.04
C ASP A 121 -20.60 -26.24 2.28
N ILE A 122 -19.44 -25.59 2.11
CA ILE A 122 -18.63 -25.08 3.22
C ILE A 122 -19.40 -24.05 4.05
N CYS A 123 -20.06 -23.09 3.41
CA CYS A 123 -20.81 -22.04 4.10
C CYS A 123 -22.02 -22.59 4.85
N TYR A 124 -22.81 -23.47 4.22
CA TYR A 124 -23.97 -24.07 4.87
C TYR A 124 -23.58 -25.02 6.01
N ASN A 125 -22.56 -25.87 5.82
CA ASN A 125 -22.04 -26.72 6.89
C ASN A 125 -21.59 -25.89 8.10
N LYS A 126 -20.92 -24.77 7.85
CA LYS A 126 -20.51 -23.87 8.92
C LYS A 126 -21.71 -23.21 9.60
N ALA A 127 -22.68 -22.74 8.83
CA ALA A 127 -23.91 -22.16 9.38
C ALA A 127 -24.65 -23.15 10.26
N HIS A 128 -24.86 -24.41 9.78
CA HIS A 128 -25.50 -25.47 10.59
C HIS A 128 -24.71 -25.79 11.84
N SER A 129 -23.37 -25.78 11.79
CA SER A 129 -22.56 -26.00 12.99
C SER A 129 -22.70 -24.90 14.04
N MET A 130 -23.07 -23.68 13.64
CA MET A 130 -23.21 -22.51 14.51
C MET A 130 -24.64 -22.30 15.01
N TYR A 131 -25.64 -22.57 14.16
CA TYR A 131 -27.04 -22.24 14.41
C TYR A 131 -27.96 -23.46 14.51
N GLY A 132 -27.44 -24.67 14.29
CA GLY A 132 -28.23 -25.92 14.33
C GLY A 132 -28.88 -26.27 12.97
N GLU A 133 -29.71 -27.33 12.97
CA GLU A 133 -30.33 -27.85 11.75
C GLU A 133 -31.30 -26.85 11.12
N ASN A 134 -32.06 -26.13 11.94
CA ASN A 134 -33.00 -25.10 11.48
C ASN A 134 -32.34 -23.73 11.51
N LEU A 135 -31.84 -23.29 10.35
CA LEU A 135 -31.21 -21.98 10.26
C LEU A 135 -32.27 -20.87 10.42
N PRO A 136 -31.95 -19.80 11.20
CA PRO A 136 -32.79 -18.60 11.23
C PRO A 136 -32.91 -17.99 9.84
N GLU A 137 -34.09 -17.44 9.51
CA GLU A 137 -34.39 -16.85 8.20
C GLU A 137 -33.35 -15.77 7.81
N ILE A 138 -32.99 -14.88 8.73
CA ILE A 138 -31.99 -13.84 8.52
C ILE A 138 -30.62 -14.40 8.10
N VAL A 139 -30.24 -15.59 8.60
CA VAL A 139 -28.98 -16.26 8.23
C VAL A 139 -29.08 -16.81 6.82
N THR A 140 -30.19 -17.48 6.51
CA THR A 140 -30.44 -18.08 5.17
C THR A 140 -30.51 -17.01 4.09
N GLU A 141 -31.28 -15.93 4.31
CA GLU A 141 -31.35 -14.81 3.40
C GLU A 141 -30.00 -14.17 3.13
N ARG A 142 -29.20 -13.99 4.18
CA ARG A 142 -27.85 -13.40 4.05
C ARG A 142 -26.91 -14.32 3.28
N LEU A 143 -26.89 -15.61 3.60
CA LEU A 143 -26.09 -16.61 2.88
C LEU A 143 -26.44 -16.64 1.40
N GLU A 144 -27.73 -16.72 1.06
CA GLU A 144 -28.16 -16.77 -0.34
C GLU A 144 -27.77 -15.50 -1.10
N ARG A 145 -27.96 -14.33 -0.49
CA ARG A 145 -27.56 -13.05 -1.11
C ARG A 145 -26.07 -13.00 -1.40
N GLU A 146 -25.23 -13.36 -0.44
CA GLU A 146 -23.77 -13.31 -0.57
C GLU A 146 -23.27 -14.38 -1.56
N LEU A 147 -23.71 -15.63 -1.41
CA LEU A 147 -23.29 -16.72 -2.27
C LEU A 147 -23.72 -16.50 -3.72
N ASN A 148 -24.94 -16.03 -3.95
CA ASN A 148 -25.41 -15.72 -5.30
C ASN A 148 -24.58 -14.60 -5.94
N SER A 149 -24.22 -13.56 -5.18
CA SER A 149 -23.34 -12.49 -5.67
C SER A 149 -21.96 -13.01 -6.05
N ILE A 150 -21.34 -13.82 -5.21
CA ILE A 150 -20.00 -14.38 -5.45
C ILE A 150 -20.00 -15.34 -6.66
N ILE A 151 -20.96 -16.27 -6.69
CA ILE A 151 -21.02 -17.31 -7.69
C ILE A 151 -21.42 -16.74 -9.06
N SER A 152 -22.43 -15.88 -9.12
CA SER A 152 -22.89 -15.30 -10.40
C SER A 152 -21.83 -14.41 -11.06
N ASN A 153 -20.89 -13.86 -10.28
CA ASN A 153 -19.77 -13.10 -10.80
C ASN A 153 -18.50 -13.96 -11.06
N GLY A 154 -18.57 -15.28 -10.88
CA GLY A 154 -17.46 -16.21 -11.16
C GLY A 154 -16.32 -16.16 -10.15
N PHE A 155 -16.56 -15.70 -8.92
CA PHE A 155 -15.52 -15.54 -7.90
C PHE A 155 -15.42 -16.69 -6.90
N ALA A 156 -16.26 -17.73 -7.00
CA ALA A 156 -16.24 -18.86 -6.05
C ALA A 156 -14.86 -19.50 -5.93
N VAL A 157 -14.16 -19.69 -7.03
CA VAL A 157 -12.80 -20.26 -7.04
C VAL A 157 -11.82 -19.45 -6.20
N MET A 158 -11.91 -18.13 -6.20
CA MET A 158 -11.04 -17.26 -5.39
C MET A 158 -11.30 -17.42 -3.89
N TYR A 159 -12.58 -17.57 -3.51
CA TYR A 159 -12.96 -17.83 -2.13
C TYR A 159 -12.50 -19.22 -1.66
N ILE A 160 -12.58 -20.24 -2.51
CA ILE A 160 -12.07 -21.58 -2.21
C ILE A 160 -10.54 -21.57 -2.02
N ILE A 161 -9.81 -20.84 -2.86
CA ILE A 161 -8.35 -20.69 -2.70
C ILE A 161 -8.03 -19.98 -1.39
N ALA A 162 -8.66 -18.86 -1.11
CA ALA A 162 -8.45 -18.12 0.14
C ALA A 162 -8.76 -19.00 1.37
N GLN A 163 -9.89 -19.71 1.34
CA GLN A 163 -10.26 -20.63 2.42
C GLN A 163 -9.20 -21.73 2.64
N LYS A 164 -8.72 -22.36 1.57
CA LYS A 164 -7.69 -23.41 1.68
C LYS A 164 -6.37 -22.87 2.26
N LEU A 165 -5.94 -21.67 1.83
CA LEU A 165 -4.73 -21.04 2.33
C LEU A 165 -4.84 -20.71 3.83
N VAL A 166 -5.95 -20.09 4.22
CA VAL A 166 -6.20 -19.76 5.64
C VAL A 166 -6.29 -21.02 6.49
N TRP A 167 -7.03 -22.01 6.02
CA TRP A 167 -7.20 -23.27 6.72
C TRP A 167 -5.86 -23.97 6.95
N LYS A 168 -5.04 -24.07 5.91
CA LYS A 168 -3.69 -24.68 6.00
C LYS A 168 -2.81 -23.93 6.99
N SER A 169 -2.84 -22.59 6.97
CA SER A 169 -2.08 -21.79 7.93
C SER A 169 -2.50 -22.07 9.38
N VAL A 170 -3.80 -22.13 9.64
CA VAL A 170 -4.34 -22.42 10.98
C VAL A 170 -4.01 -23.83 11.42
N GLU A 171 -4.10 -24.84 10.53
CA GLU A 171 -3.71 -26.22 10.83
C GLU A 171 -2.22 -26.35 11.19
N ASP A 172 -1.37 -25.55 10.55
CA ASP A 172 0.07 -25.50 10.83
C ASP A 172 0.39 -24.68 12.12
N GLY A 173 -0.62 -24.15 12.82
CA GLY A 173 -0.47 -23.41 14.07
C GLY A 173 -0.14 -21.93 13.92
N TYR A 174 -0.31 -21.37 12.72
CA TYR A 174 -0.07 -19.94 12.46
C TYR A 174 -1.36 -19.12 12.55
N LEU A 175 -1.22 -17.89 13.05
CA LEU A 175 -2.32 -16.93 13.08
C LEU A 175 -2.49 -16.27 11.72
N VAL A 176 -3.74 -16.07 11.33
CA VAL A 176 -4.10 -15.30 10.13
C VAL A 176 -4.71 -13.98 10.55
N GLY A 177 -4.13 -12.88 10.11
CA GLY A 177 -4.60 -11.53 10.40
C GLY A 177 -5.68 -11.06 9.43
N SER A 178 -6.37 -9.98 9.81
CA SER A 178 -7.46 -9.39 9.02
C SER A 178 -7.00 -8.74 7.69
N ARG A 179 -5.71 -8.56 7.50
CA ARG A 179 -5.13 -7.98 6.28
C ARG A 179 -4.59 -9.02 5.30
N GLY A 180 -5.04 -10.22 5.44
CA GLY A 180 -4.66 -11.33 4.58
C GLY A 180 -3.42 -12.01 5.02
#